data_8d87f87461fd935874c796f6047909e2
#
_entry.id   8d87f87461fd935874c796f6047909e2
#
_cell.length_a   1.000
_cell.length_b   1.000
_cell.length_c   1.000
_cell.angle_alpha   90.00
_cell.angle_beta   90.00
_cell.angle_gamma   90.00
#
_symmetry.space_group_name_H-M   'P 1'
#
loop_
_entity.id
_entity.type
_entity.pdbx_description
1 polymer ?
#
loop_
_entity_poly.entity_id
_entity_poly.type
_entity_poly.pdbx_seq_one_letter_code
_entity_poly.pdbx_strand_id
1 'polypeptide(L)'
;MGEALGMVETKGLVAMIEAADAMVKAAKVTLVGWEKIGAGYVTAIVRGDVAAGKAATDAGAAAARRVGELVSVHVIPRPHTNLEDVLPIGKASSAKA
;
A
#
# COMPACT_ATOMS: atom_id res chain seq x y z
N MET A 1 -4.96 -8.04 -17.24
CA MET A 1 -4.14 -6.89 -16.86
C MET A 1 -3.95 -6.84 -15.37
N GLY A 2 -2.74 -6.91 -14.90
CA GLY A 2 -2.46 -6.85 -13.49
C GLY A 2 -2.58 -5.45 -12.93
N GLU A 3 -2.78 -5.37 -11.62
CA GLU A 3 -2.82 -4.10 -10.92
C GLU A 3 -1.47 -3.83 -10.29
N ALA A 4 -1.14 -2.55 -10.17
CA ALA A 4 0.05 -2.13 -9.46
C ALA A 4 -0.07 -2.44 -7.97
N LEU A 5 1.05 -2.57 -7.32
CA LEU A 5 1.16 -2.83 -5.90
C LEU A 5 1.79 -1.62 -5.23
N GLY A 6 1.08 -1.00 -4.31
CA GLY A 6 1.59 0.14 -3.55
C GLY A 6 1.76 -0.22 -2.09
N MET A 7 2.84 0.27 -1.49
CA MET A 7 3.17 -0.06 -0.10
C MET A 7 3.72 1.16 0.61
N VAL A 8 3.25 1.34 1.85
CA VAL A 8 3.78 2.38 2.74
C VAL A 8 4.15 1.72 4.05
N GLU A 9 5.42 1.80 4.42
CA GLU A 9 5.91 1.24 5.67
C GLU A 9 6.19 2.35 6.66
N THR A 10 5.73 2.15 7.89
CA THR A 10 5.92 3.12 8.97
C THR A 10 6.45 2.41 10.20
N LYS A 11 6.94 3.18 11.15
CA LYS A 11 7.21 2.68 12.47
C LYS A 11 6.04 3.09 13.36
N GLY A 12 5.31 2.08 13.85
CA GLY A 12 4.14 2.30 14.68
C GLY A 12 2.82 2.20 13.92
N LEU A 13 1.82 1.67 14.60
CA LEU A 13 0.52 1.39 14.01
C LEU A 13 -0.26 2.66 13.67
N VAL A 14 -0.11 3.70 14.48
CA VAL A 14 -0.87 4.95 14.28
C VAL A 14 -0.53 5.57 12.93
N ALA A 15 0.76 5.67 12.62
CA ALA A 15 1.19 6.23 11.34
C ALA A 15 0.72 5.36 10.17
N MET A 16 0.70 4.04 10.34
CA MET A 16 0.25 3.14 9.28
C MET A 16 -1.24 3.30 9.02
N ILE A 17 -2.05 3.43 10.05
CA ILE A 17 -3.49 3.61 9.88
C ILE A 17 -3.79 4.95 9.21
N GLU A 18 -3.07 6.00 9.60
CA GLU A 18 -3.23 7.30 8.96
C GLU A 18 -2.84 7.23 7.49
N ALA A 19 -1.74 6.53 7.19
CA ALA A 19 -1.32 6.34 5.80
C ALA A 19 -2.37 5.57 5.00
N ALA A 20 -2.88 4.48 5.57
CA ALA A 20 -3.89 3.65 4.89
C ALA A 20 -5.15 4.45 4.57
N ASP A 21 -5.63 5.23 5.53
CA ASP A 21 -6.80 6.08 5.33
C ASP A 21 -6.56 7.09 4.22
N ALA A 22 -5.41 7.77 4.26
CA ALA A 22 -5.08 8.76 3.24
C ALA A 22 -4.99 8.14 1.85
N MET A 23 -4.42 6.93 1.76
CA MET A 23 -4.27 6.25 0.48
C MET A 23 -5.62 5.96 -0.19
N VAL A 24 -6.56 5.39 0.56
CA VAL A 24 -7.85 5.03 -0.01
C VAL A 24 -8.74 6.23 -0.28
N LYS A 25 -8.47 7.35 0.38
CA LYS A 25 -9.19 8.60 0.13
C LYS A 25 -8.64 9.36 -1.08
N ALA A 26 -7.35 9.24 -1.34
CA ALA A 26 -6.68 10.04 -2.36
C ALA A 26 -6.86 9.50 -3.77
N ALA A 27 -7.04 8.20 -3.94
CA ALA A 27 -7.08 7.59 -5.25
C ALA A 27 -7.91 6.32 -5.23
N LYS A 28 -8.27 5.83 -6.41
CA LYS A 28 -9.07 4.62 -6.53
C LYS A 28 -8.16 3.40 -6.39
N VAL A 29 -7.85 3.06 -5.15
CA VAL A 29 -7.08 1.88 -4.81
C VAL A 29 -7.86 1.07 -3.77
N THR A 30 -7.53 -0.21 -3.67
CA THR A 30 -8.11 -1.11 -2.68
C THR A 30 -7.04 -1.42 -1.64
N LEU A 31 -7.36 -1.19 -0.38
CA LEU A 31 -6.50 -1.62 0.71
C LEU A 31 -6.68 -3.14 0.83
N VAL A 32 -5.63 -3.90 0.56
CA VAL A 32 -5.72 -5.35 0.54
C VAL A 32 -5.16 -6.00 1.79
N GLY A 33 -4.48 -5.24 2.62
CA GLY A 33 -3.97 -5.77 3.86
C GLY A 33 -2.92 -4.88 4.49
N TRP A 34 -2.42 -5.38 5.61
CA TRP A 34 -1.32 -4.76 6.33
C TRP A 34 -0.52 -5.86 6.99
N GLU A 35 0.77 -5.61 7.22
CA GLU A 35 1.64 -6.59 7.82
C GLU A 35 2.45 -5.98 8.95
N LYS A 36 2.57 -6.72 10.04
CA LYS A 36 3.44 -6.40 11.16
C LYS A 36 4.71 -7.20 11.01
N ILE A 37 5.83 -6.49 10.91
CA ILE A 37 7.10 -7.17 10.62
C ILE A 37 7.91 -7.40 11.89
N GLY A 38 7.61 -6.65 12.93
CA GLY A 38 8.37 -6.69 14.18
C GLY A 38 9.10 -5.38 14.39
N ALA A 39 9.62 -5.16 15.59
CA ALA A 39 10.34 -3.94 15.98
C ALA A 39 9.53 -2.66 15.75
N GLY A 40 8.20 -2.78 15.71
CA GLY A 40 7.32 -1.63 15.46
C GLY A 40 7.07 -1.31 14.01
N TYR A 41 7.67 -2.02 13.07
CA TYR A 41 7.46 -1.79 11.64
C TYR A 41 6.15 -2.40 11.18
N VAL A 42 5.36 -1.61 10.47
CA VAL A 42 4.08 -2.05 9.88
C VAL A 42 3.97 -1.51 8.47
N THR A 43 3.34 -2.27 7.60
CA THR A 43 3.20 -1.91 6.19
C THR A 43 1.75 -1.98 5.76
N ALA A 44 1.26 -0.92 5.11
CA ALA A 44 -0.05 -0.90 4.48
C ALA A 44 0.12 -1.22 3.00
N ILE A 45 -0.76 -2.04 2.45
CA ILE A 45 -0.64 -2.58 1.10
C ILE A 45 -1.91 -2.27 0.32
N VAL A 46 -1.75 -1.63 -0.84
CA VAL A 46 -2.88 -1.28 -1.72
C VAL A 46 -2.65 -1.82 -3.13
N ARG A 47 -3.75 -2.03 -3.83
CA ARG A 47 -3.74 -2.43 -5.24
C ARG A 47 -4.60 -1.46 -6.04
N GLY A 48 -4.19 -1.22 -7.28
CA GLY A 48 -4.91 -0.35 -8.21
C GLY A 48 -4.07 -0.14 -9.46
N ASP A 49 -4.52 0.72 -10.38
CA ASP A 49 -3.67 0.99 -11.53
C ASP A 49 -2.44 1.81 -11.10
N VAL A 50 -1.46 1.94 -12.00
CA VAL A 50 -0.17 2.56 -11.65
C VAL A 50 -0.33 4.00 -11.20
N ALA A 51 -1.13 4.79 -11.91
CA ALA A 51 -1.31 6.20 -11.57
C ALA A 51 -2.00 6.34 -10.20
N ALA A 52 -3.03 5.53 -9.97
CA ALA A 52 -3.72 5.54 -8.68
C ALA A 52 -2.80 5.08 -7.56
N GLY A 53 -2.00 4.06 -7.81
CA GLY A 53 -1.02 3.56 -6.83
C GLY A 53 -0.01 4.62 -6.43
N LYS A 54 0.51 5.36 -7.40
CA LYS A 54 1.46 6.45 -7.12
C LYS A 54 0.82 7.57 -6.33
N ALA A 55 -0.38 8.01 -6.74
CA ALA A 55 -1.10 9.06 -6.03
C ALA A 55 -1.41 8.63 -4.59
N ALA A 56 -1.85 7.38 -4.42
CA ALA A 56 -2.18 6.86 -3.11
C ALA A 56 -0.95 6.81 -2.20
N THR A 57 0.17 6.26 -2.69
CA THR A 57 1.37 6.13 -1.86
C THR A 57 1.96 7.50 -1.51
N ASP A 58 1.89 8.46 -2.42
CA ASP A 58 2.34 9.82 -2.12
C ASP A 58 1.51 10.43 -0.99
N ALA A 59 0.18 10.29 -1.06
CA ALA A 59 -0.71 10.78 -0.01
C ALA A 59 -0.48 10.06 1.31
N GLY A 60 -0.29 8.74 1.25
CA GLY A 60 -0.02 7.94 2.44
C GLY A 60 1.27 8.32 3.12
N ALA A 61 2.32 8.54 2.34
CA ALA A 61 3.62 8.95 2.88
C ALA A 61 3.52 10.31 3.58
N ALA A 62 2.84 11.27 2.95
CA ALA A 62 2.67 12.59 3.56
C ALA A 62 1.88 12.51 4.86
N ALA A 63 0.81 11.70 4.87
CA ALA A 63 0.00 11.52 6.06
C ALA A 63 0.79 10.87 7.20
N ALA A 64 1.58 9.83 6.89
CA ALA A 64 2.38 9.15 7.90
C ALA A 64 3.38 10.10 8.55
N ARG A 65 4.02 10.95 7.77
CA ARG A 65 5.02 11.89 8.29
C ARG A 65 4.43 12.89 9.28
N ARG A 66 3.14 13.19 9.16
CA ARG A 66 2.49 14.15 10.06
C ARG A 66 2.27 13.60 11.45
N VAL A 67 2.16 12.28 11.59
CA VAL A 67 1.79 11.68 12.87
C VAL A 67 2.79 10.68 13.41
N GLY A 68 3.81 10.34 12.62
CA GLY A 68 4.80 9.36 13.05
C GLY A 68 5.97 9.29 12.10
N GLU A 69 6.62 8.13 12.07
CA GLU A 69 7.82 7.92 11.28
C GLU A 69 7.51 7.13 10.02
N LEU A 70 7.81 7.73 8.87
CA LEU A 70 7.75 7.03 7.59
C LEU A 70 9.07 6.31 7.37
N VAL A 71 9.00 5.02 7.05
CA VAL A 71 10.20 4.20 6.83
C VAL A 71 10.48 4.06 5.34
N SER A 72 9.49 3.63 4.56
CA SER A 72 9.69 3.49 3.10
C SER A 72 8.36 3.50 2.37
N VAL A 73 8.45 3.82 1.08
CA VAL A 73 7.31 3.89 0.18
C VAL A 73 7.76 3.30 -1.14
N HIS A 74 6.91 2.46 -1.73
CA HIS A 74 7.27 1.90 -3.04
C HIS A 74 6.03 1.50 -3.82
N VAL A 75 6.13 1.60 -5.15
CA VAL A 75 5.11 1.11 -6.07
C VAL A 75 5.79 0.16 -7.04
N ILE A 76 5.22 -1.03 -7.17
CA ILE A 76 5.63 -1.97 -8.21
C ILE A 76 4.53 -1.93 -9.27
N PRO A 77 4.83 -1.36 -10.45
CA PRO A 77 3.78 -1.16 -11.46
C PRO A 77 3.14 -2.44 -11.96
N ARG A 78 3.93 -3.50 -12.07
CA ARG A 78 3.42 -4.75 -12.62
C ARG A 78 4.06 -5.94 -11.89
N PRO A 79 3.57 -6.25 -10.68
CA PRO A 79 4.14 -7.36 -9.94
C PRO A 79 3.91 -8.67 -10.70
N HIS A 80 4.88 -9.56 -10.61
CA HIS A 80 4.76 -10.88 -11.22
C HIS A 80 3.60 -11.64 -10.56
N THR A 81 2.83 -12.37 -11.35
CA THR A 81 1.64 -13.08 -10.83
C THR A 81 1.99 -14.09 -9.74
N ASN A 82 3.18 -14.68 -9.79
CA ASN A 82 3.60 -15.63 -8.77
C ASN A 82 3.65 -15.01 -7.37
N LEU A 83 3.90 -13.71 -7.27
CA LEU A 83 3.95 -13.04 -5.97
C LEU A 83 2.60 -13.09 -5.28
N GLU A 84 1.52 -12.98 -6.03
CA GLU A 84 0.17 -12.99 -5.47
C GLU A 84 -0.19 -14.34 -4.86
N ASP A 85 0.44 -15.40 -5.32
CA ASP A 85 0.17 -16.75 -4.83
C ASP A 85 0.91 -17.06 -3.54
N VAL A 86 1.97 -16.33 -3.24
CA VAL A 86 2.87 -16.65 -2.13
C VAL A 86 2.84 -15.59 -1.04
N LEU A 87 2.72 -14.31 -1.41
CA LEU A 87 2.86 -13.21 -0.47
C LEU A 87 1.50 -12.59 -0.13
N PRO A 88 1.37 -11.95 1.04
CA PRO A 88 0.10 -11.36 1.47
C PRO A 88 -0.13 -9.99 0.83
N ILE A 89 -0.12 -9.92 -0.49
CA ILE A 89 -0.25 -8.67 -1.23
C ILE A 89 -1.59 -8.53 -1.97
N GLY A 90 -2.50 -9.45 -1.72
CA GLY A 90 -3.78 -9.47 -2.43
C GLY A 90 -3.62 -9.86 -3.88
N LYS A 91 -4.71 -10.30 -4.50
CA LYS A 91 -4.68 -10.66 -5.91
C LYS A 91 -5.18 -9.50 -6.76
N ALA A 92 -4.65 -9.38 -7.97
CA ALA A 92 -5.16 -8.42 -8.92
C ALA A 92 -6.65 -8.69 -9.15
N SER A 93 -7.42 -7.61 -9.28
CA SER A 93 -8.86 -7.71 -9.42
C SER A 93 -9.22 -7.98 -10.88
N SER A 94 -9.22 -9.24 -11.29
CA SER A 94 -9.65 -9.60 -12.63
C SER A 94 -11.16 -9.46 -12.80
N ALA A 95 -11.90 -9.53 -11.70
CA ALA A 95 -13.34 -9.39 -11.74
C ALA A 95 -13.81 -8.03 -12.23
N LYS A 96 -12.93 -7.05 -12.20
CA LYS A 96 -13.23 -5.70 -12.65
C LYS A 96 -12.91 -5.49 -14.11
N ALA A 97 -12.37 -6.47 -14.71
CA ALA A 97 -12.02 -6.39 -16.11
C ALA A 97 -13.27 -6.24 -16.96
#